data_762ceb126e144b641883ec4a7e57dc8f
#
_entry.id   762ceb126e144b641883ec4a7e57dc8f
#
_cell.length_a   1.000
_cell.length_b   1.000
_cell.length_c   1.000
_cell.angle_alpha   90.00
_cell.angle_beta   90.00
_cell.angle_gamma   90.00
#
_symmetry.space_group_name_H-M   'P 1'
#
loop_
_entity.id
_entity.type
_entity.pdbx_description
1 polymer ?
#
loop_
_entity_poly.entity_id
_entity_poly.type
_entity_poly.pdbx_seq_one_letter_code
_entity_poly.pdbx_strand_id
1 'polypeptide(L)'
;MERTERWALIHAELMAAFKLLPSNTVESDNGYRKEDFLDYINANELLLAMEELDGVIEDNPIPSKEFWLHLISASKLMSNKHLAKYESVLNAT
;
A
#
# COMPACT_ATOMS: atom_id res chain seq x y z
N MET A 1 16.49 13.21 6.78
CA MET A 1 15.06 13.50 6.60
C MET A 1 14.36 13.50 7.94
N GLU A 2 13.60 14.53 8.20
CA GLU A 2 12.88 14.67 9.43
C GLU A 2 11.74 13.64 9.51
N ARG A 3 11.38 13.19 10.73
CA ARG A 3 10.32 12.19 10.93
C ARG A 3 9.00 12.62 10.31
N THR A 4 8.60 13.87 10.53
CA THR A 4 7.33 14.42 10.03
C THR A 4 7.31 14.43 8.49
N GLU A 5 8.43 14.81 7.87
CA GLU A 5 8.54 14.78 6.40
C GLU A 5 8.46 13.36 5.87
N ARG A 6 9.10 12.41 6.54
CA ARG A 6 9.06 11.00 6.16
C ARG A 6 7.63 10.48 6.21
N TRP A 7 6.90 10.77 7.30
CA TRP A 7 5.52 10.34 7.43
C TRP A 7 4.64 10.92 6.33
N ALA A 8 4.84 12.20 6.00
CA ALA A 8 4.08 12.84 4.94
C ALA A 8 4.33 12.18 3.58
N LEU A 9 5.58 11.81 3.30
CA LEU A 9 5.93 11.12 2.04
C LEU A 9 5.33 9.73 1.98
N ILE A 10 5.41 8.97 3.08
CA ILE A 10 4.80 7.64 3.14
C ILE A 10 3.30 7.74 2.93
N HIS A 11 2.65 8.67 3.62
CA HIS A 11 1.21 8.89 3.50
C HIS A 11 0.84 9.19 2.04
N ALA A 12 1.58 10.07 1.39
CA ALA A 12 1.32 10.44 0.00
C ALA A 12 1.47 9.24 -0.95
N GLU A 13 2.50 8.42 -0.76
CA GLU A 13 2.72 7.23 -1.58
C GLU A 13 1.59 6.22 -1.39
N LEU A 14 1.18 5.99 -0.15
CA LEU A 14 0.10 5.04 0.14
C LEU A 14 -1.23 5.53 -0.42
N MET A 15 -1.53 6.82 -0.33
CA MET A 15 -2.75 7.38 -0.90
C MET A 15 -2.74 7.31 -2.42
N ALA A 16 -1.59 7.52 -3.05
CA ALA A 16 -1.47 7.39 -4.49
C ALA A 16 -1.75 5.96 -4.94
N ALA A 17 -1.22 4.97 -4.21
CA ALA A 17 -1.51 3.56 -4.49
C ALA A 17 -2.99 3.26 -4.30
N PHE A 18 -3.58 3.75 -3.20
CA PHE A 18 -4.99 3.52 -2.91
C PHE A 18 -5.90 4.01 -4.04
N LYS A 19 -5.58 5.16 -4.62
CA LYS A 19 -6.39 5.74 -5.71
C LYS A 19 -6.34 4.89 -6.98
N LEU A 20 -5.37 4.01 -7.12
CA LEU A 20 -5.25 3.12 -8.27
C LEU A 20 -6.05 1.83 -8.12
N LEU A 21 -6.66 1.59 -6.95
CA LEU A 21 -7.49 0.40 -6.76
C LEU A 21 -8.74 0.48 -7.64
N PRO A 22 -9.20 -0.67 -8.18
CA PRO A 22 -10.46 -0.70 -8.93
C PRO A 22 -11.64 -0.25 -8.08
N SER A 23 -12.63 0.38 -8.71
CA SER A 23 -13.83 0.86 -7.99
C SER A 23 -14.65 -0.27 -7.41
N ASN A 24 -14.54 -1.48 -7.98
CA ASN A 24 -15.31 -2.66 -7.55
C ASN A 24 -14.49 -3.56 -6.61
N THR A 25 -13.49 -3.01 -5.94
CA THR A 25 -12.67 -3.75 -4.97
C THR A 25 -13.54 -4.28 -3.84
N VAL A 26 -13.39 -5.57 -3.53
CA VAL A 26 -14.16 -6.24 -2.48
C VAL A 26 -13.22 -6.70 -1.36
N GLU A 27 -13.81 -7.03 -0.19
CA GLU A 27 -13.04 -7.57 0.92
C GLU A 27 -12.34 -8.86 0.51
N SER A 28 -11.08 -9.01 0.91
CA SER A 28 -10.33 -10.24 0.62
C SER A 28 -10.78 -11.37 1.57
N ASP A 29 -10.45 -12.62 1.21
CA ASP A 29 -10.77 -13.78 2.05
C ASP A 29 -10.09 -13.69 3.41
N ASN A 30 -9.00 -12.94 3.50
CA ASN A 30 -8.27 -12.73 4.76
C ASN A 30 -8.79 -11.51 5.53
N GLY A 31 -9.86 -10.88 5.08
CA GLY A 31 -10.50 -9.78 5.79
C GLY A 31 -9.93 -8.40 5.51
N TYR A 32 -9.05 -8.26 4.53
CA TYR A 32 -8.48 -6.95 4.18
C TYR A 32 -9.49 -6.13 3.37
N ARG A 33 -9.65 -4.84 3.74
CA ARG A 33 -10.66 -3.96 3.14
C ARG A 33 -10.12 -2.55 2.93
N LYS A 34 -10.65 -1.87 1.90
CA LYS A 34 -10.31 -0.46 1.64
C LYS A 34 -10.63 0.44 2.84
N GLU A 35 -11.74 0.18 3.50
CA GLU A 35 -12.19 0.97 4.65
C GLU A 35 -11.18 0.89 5.79
N ASP A 36 -10.60 -0.28 6.00
CA ASP A 36 -9.60 -0.47 7.05
C ASP A 36 -8.32 0.28 6.72
N PHE A 37 -7.95 0.35 5.43
CA PHE A 37 -6.82 1.16 5.01
C PHE A 37 -7.03 2.62 5.41
N LEU A 38 -8.21 3.16 5.13
CA LEU A 38 -8.49 4.56 5.46
C LEU A 38 -8.44 4.80 6.96
N ASP A 39 -8.92 3.84 7.75
CA ASP A 39 -8.83 3.93 9.21
C ASP A 39 -7.39 3.97 9.68
N TYR A 40 -6.52 3.12 9.12
CA TYR A 40 -5.11 3.11 9.47
C TYR A 40 -4.40 4.41 9.05
N ILE A 41 -4.71 4.91 7.87
CA ILE A 41 -4.14 6.18 7.40
C ILE A 41 -4.52 7.32 8.34
N ASN A 42 -5.79 7.38 8.73
CA ASN A 42 -6.29 8.44 9.63
C ASN A 42 -5.68 8.34 11.03
N ALA A 43 -5.29 7.13 11.45
CA ALA A 43 -4.64 6.90 12.73
C ALA A 43 -3.11 7.01 12.64
N ASN A 44 -2.57 7.35 11.47
CA ASN A 44 -1.14 7.41 11.19
C ASN A 44 -0.43 6.06 11.43
N GLU A 45 -1.17 4.95 11.25
CA GLU A 45 -0.63 3.60 11.34
C GLU A 45 -0.15 3.17 9.95
N LEU A 46 0.96 3.75 9.50
CA LEU A 46 1.37 3.68 8.09
C LEU A 46 1.80 2.29 7.64
N LEU A 47 2.49 1.53 8.49
CA LEU A 47 2.87 0.16 8.13
C LEU A 47 1.64 -0.72 7.98
N LEU A 48 0.69 -0.61 8.93
CA LEU A 48 -0.56 -1.37 8.85
C LEU A 48 -1.37 -0.98 7.62
N ALA A 49 -1.39 0.32 7.28
CA ALA A 49 -2.07 0.78 6.08
C ALA A 49 -1.46 0.16 4.82
N MET A 50 -0.13 0.11 4.73
CA MET A 50 0.55 -0.51 3.59
C MET A 50 0.22 -1.99 3.49
N GLU A 51 0.24 -2.69 4.62
CA GLU A 51 -0.07 -4.12 4.66
C GLU A 51 -1.53 -4.38 4.31
N GLU A 52 -2.42 -3.45 4.66
CA GLU A 52 -3.83 -3.57 4.29
C GLU A 52 -4.00 -3.47 2.76
N LEU A 53 -3.34 -2.52 2.12
CA LEU A 53 -3.38 -2.39 0.65
C LEU A 53 -2.87 -3.66 -0.03
N ASP A 54 -1.75 -4.18 0.44
CA ASP A 54 -1.15 -5.41 -0.06
C ASP A 54 -2.14 -6.58 0.08
N GLY A 55 -2.83 -6.65 1.22
CA GLY A 55 -3.79 -7.72 1.46
C GLY A 55 -5.06 -7.62 0.62
N VAL A 56 -5.55 -6.39 0.39
CA VAL A 56 -6.77 -6.18 -0.38
C VAL A 56 -6.64 -6.73 -1.80
N ILE A 57 -5.48 -6.57 -2.43
CA ILE A 57 -5.33 -6.98 -3.83
C ILE A 57 -5.12 -8.49 -4.01
N GLU A 58 -5.00 -9.26 -2.94
CA GLU A 58 -4.85 -10.71 -3.06
C GLU A 58 -6.04 -11.36 -3.77
N ASP A 59 -7.24 -10.84 -3.55
CA ASP A 59 -8.47 -11.38 -4.13
C ASP A 59 -9.15 -10.39 -5.06
N ASN A 60 -8.41 -9.41 -5.55
CA ASN A 60 -8.94 -8.39 -6.46
C ASN A 60 -8.05 -8.32 -7.70
N PRO A 61 -8.56 -7.72 -8.81
CA PRO A 61 -7.75 -7.57 -10.02
C PRO A 61 -6.41 -6.91 -9.72
N ILE A 62 -5.36 -7.39 -10.35
CA ILE A 62 -4.02 -6.84 -10.17
C ILE A 62 -4.03 -5.40 -10.67
N PRO A 63 -3.64 -4.43 -9.83
CA PRO A 63 -3.59 -3.04 -10.26
C PRO A 63 -2.39 -2.80 -11.18
N SER A 64 -2.25 -1.57 -11.66
CA SER A 64 -1.17 -1.17 -12.56
C SER A 64 0.21 -1.31 -11.90
N LYS A 65 1.26 -1.24 -12.73
CA LYS A 65 2.63 -1.22 -12.21
C LYS A 65 2.85 -0.05 -11.26
N GLU A 66 2.20 1.08 -11.52
CA GLU A 66 2.30 2.27 -10.68
C GLU A 66 1.89 1.97 -9.23
N PHE A 67 0.88 1.13 -9.02
CA PHE A 67 0.48 0.73 -7.68
C PHE A 67 1.68 0.15 -6.91
N TRP A 68 2.39 -0.78 -7.54
CA TRP A 68 3.53 -1.44 -6.90
C TRP A 68 4.71 -0.48 -6.73
N LEU A 69 4.91 0.45 -7.68
CA LEU A 69 5.96 1.45 -7.54
C LEU A 69 5.72 2.34 -6.32
N HIS A 70 4.47 2.70 -6.06
CA HIS A 70 4.13 3.49 -4.86
C HIS A 70 4.36 2.69 -3.58
N LEU A 71 4.00 1.40 -3.56
CA LEU A 71 4.28 0.55 -2.40
C LEU A 71 5.78 0.37 -2.17
N ILE A 72 6.55 0.24 -3.25
CA ILE A 72 8.00 0.15 -3.16
C ILE A 72 8.58 1.43 -2.54
N SER A 73 8.13 2.59 -3.02
CA SER A 73 8.58 3.87 -2.48
C SER A 73 8.25 4.00 -1.00
N ALA A 74 7.02 3.65 -0.61
CA ALA A 74 6.61 3.67 0.80
C ALA A 74 7.46 2.71 1.63
N SER A 75 7.69 1.50 1.12
CA SER A 75 8.50 0.48 1.80
C SER A 75 9.91 0.98 2.09
N LYS A 76 10.55 1.63 1.11
CA LYS A 76 11.91 2.17 1.28
C LYS A 76 11.95 3.22 2.39
N LEU A 77 10.89 3.97 2.56
CA LEU A 77 10.80 4.97 3.63
C LEU A 77 10.52 4.35 4.99
N MET A 78 10.12 3.07 5.02
CA MET A 78 9.81 2.31 6.23
C MET A 78 10.79 1.17 6.46
N SER A 79 12.08 1.43 6.28
CA SER A 79 13.16 0.47 6.55
C SER A 79 13.09 -0.78 5.66
N ASN A 80 12.63 -0.60 4.43
CA ASN A 80 12.55 -1.67 3.41
C ASN A 80 11.60 -2.81 3.80
N LYS A 81 10.60 -2.53 4.62
CA LYS A 81 9.58 -3.54 4.96
C LYS A 81 8.87 -4.01 3.69
N HIS A 82 8.85 -5.33 3.49
CA HIS A 82 8.20 -5.98 2.35
C HIS A 82 8.74 -5.59 0.97
N LEU A 83 9.89 -4.88 0.92
CA LEU A 83 10.45 -4.38 -0.34
C LEU A 83 10.70 -5.52 -1.34
N ALA A 84 11.34 -6.59 -0.90
CA ALA A 84 11.66 -7.71 -1.77
C ALA A 84 10.41 -8.33 -2.38
N LYS A 85 9.34 -8.46 -1.58
CA LYS A 85 8.07 -8.99 -2.05
C LYS A 85 7.49 -8.10 -3.16
N TYR A 86 7.46 -6.79 -2.93
CA TYR A 86 6.86 -5.86 -3.89
C TYR A 86 7.67 -5.78 -5.18
N GLU A 87 9.00 -5.80 -5.08
CA GLU A 87 9.86 -5.82 -6.26
C GLU A 87 9.66 -7.10 -7.08
N SER A 88 9.49 -8.24 -6.40
CA SER A 88 9.23 -9.50 -7.05
C SER A 88 7.90 -9.46 -7.83
N VAL A 89 6.85 -8.92 -7.22
CA VAL A 89 5.55 -8.78 -7.87
C VAL A 89 5.65 -7.85 -9.07
N LEU A 90 6.32 -6.71 -8.92
CA LEU A 90 6.50 -5.75 -10.01
C LEU A 90 7.21 -6.40 -11.19
N ASN A 91 8.27 -7.16 -10.94
CA ASN A 91 9.03 -7.82 -12.00
C ASN A 91 8.26 -8.92 -12.70
N ALA A 92 7.27 -9.50 -12.04
CA ALA A 92 6.42 -10.53 -12.62
C ALA A 92 5.24 -9.94 -13.41
N THR A 93 5.05 -8.65 -13.34
CA THR A 93 3.98 -7.93 -14.04
C THR A 93 4.47 -7.39 -15.42
#